data_8412f8bb8db6fddb16350b1262bfd41c
#
_entry.id   8412f8bb8db6fddb16350b1262bfd41c
#
_cell.length_a   1.000
_cell.length_b   1.000
_cell.length_c   1.000
_cell.angle_alpha   90.00
_cell.angle_beta   90.00
_cell.angle_gamma   90.00
#
_symmetry.space_group_name_H-M   'P 1'
#
loop_
_entity.id
_entity.type
_entity.pdbx_description
1 polymer ?
#
loop_
_entity_poly.entity_id
_entity_poly.type
_entity_poly.pdbx_seq_one_letter_code
_entity_poly.pdbx_strand_id
1 'polypeptide(L)'
;AVNATEYIEAESDSSFDLIFLDSERSEYPAWWPNIRRMLRPGGLLIADNALSHADEIAPFIHIVSEDPAFSTSTVPVGKGEFLAYRAIR
;
A
#
# COMPACT_ATOMS: atom_id res chain seq x y z
N ALA A 1 12.42 -2.17 15.89
CA ALA A 1 11.36 -2.40 14.90
C ALA A 1 11.83 -3.40 13.86
N VAL A 2 10.92 -4.17 13.34
CA VAL A 2 11.23 -5.13 12.30
C VAL A 2 11.52 -4.38 11.00
N ASN A 3 12.51 -4.86 10.25
CA ASN A 3 12.78 -4.33 8.93
C ASN A 3 11.59 -4.69 8.03
N ALA A 4 10.90 -3.66 7.54
CA ALA A 4 9.67 -3.86 6.78
C ALA A 4 9.88 -4.72 5.52
N THR A 5 11.00 -4.53 4.83
CA THR A 5 11.31 -5.29 3.63
C THR A 5 11.44 -6.78 3.94
N GLU A 6 12.17 -7.12 4.99
CA GLU A 6 12.34 -8.52 5.39
C GLU A 6 11.02 -9.15 5.80
N TYR A 7 10.23 -8.41 6.57
CA TYR A 7 8.93 -8.90 7.02
C TYR A 7 8.01 -9.18 5.83
N ILE A 8 7.94 -8.23 4.91
CA ILE A 8 7.08 -8.36 3.74
C ILE A 8 7.47 -9.56 2.88
N GLU A 9 8.78 -9.77 2.69
CA GLU A 9 9.26 -10.88 1.87
C GLU A 9 9.01 -12.24 2.51
N ALA A 10 8.95 -12.28 3.83
CA ALA A 10 8.78 -13.54 4.58
C ALA A 10 7.33 -14.01 4.62
N GLU A 11 6.37 -13.12 4.41
CA GLU A 11 4.96 -13.48 4.53
C GLU A 11 4.43 -14.20 3.30
N SER A 12 3.47 -15.08 3.52
CA SER A 12 2.87 -15.85 2.43
C SER A 12 1.80 -15.04 1.69
N ASP A 13 1.39 -15.57 0.53
CA ASP A 13 0.36 -14.96 -0.29
C ASP A 13 -0.96 -14.86 0.47
N SER A 14 -1.66 -13.75 0.27
CA SER A 14 -3.00 -13.53 0.83
C SER A 14 -3.06 -13.72 2.34
N SER A 15 -2.00 -13.27 3.03
CA SER A 15 -1.89 -13.41 4.48
C SER A 15 -2.67 -12.37 5.25
N PHE A 16 -2.93 -11.19 4.65
CA PHE A 16 -3.47 -10.06 5.38
C PHE A 16 -4.76 -9.50 4.79
N ASP A 17 -5.69 -9.16 5.68
CA ASP A 17 -6.89 -8.40 5.33
C ASP A 17 -6.60 -6.91 5.25
N LEU A 18 -5.61 -6.46 6.00
CA LEU A 18 -5.28 -5.05 6.13
C LEU A 18 -3.77 -4.90 6.20
N ILE A 19 -3.24 -3.98 5.38
CA ILE A 19 -1.83 -3.61 5.45
C ILE A 19 -1.77 -2.10 5.64
N PHE A 20 -1.03 -1.66 6.65
CA PHE A 20 -0.85 -0.25 6.93
C PHE A 20 0.61 0.11 6.70
N LEU A 21 0.84 1.08 5.81
CA LEU A 21 2.18 1.55 5.49
C LEU A 21 2.45 2.88 6.19
N ASP A 22 3.44 2.89 7.05
CA ASP A 22 3.83 4.08 7.78
C ASP A 22 5.35 4.09 7.90
N SER A 23 6.03 4.16 6.76
CA SER A 23 7.49 4.05 6.71
C SER A 23 8.01 4.97 5.59
N GLU A 24 9.16 4.64 5.01
CA GLU A 24 9.77 5.45 3.95
C GLU A 24 8.99 5.31 2.65
N ARG A 25 8.31 6.38 2.25
CA ARG A 25 7.46 6.39 1.06
C ARG A 25 8.22 6.11 -0.23
N SER A 26 9.50 6.49 -0.28
CA SER A 26 10.32 6.26 -1.47
C SER A 26 10.60 4.78 -1.71
N GLU A 27 10.42 3.93 -0.70
CA GLU A 27 10.64 2.50 -0.82
C GLU A 27 9.38 1.73 -1.22
N TYR A 28 8.21 2.35 -1.13
CA TYR A 28 6.95 1.67 -1.41
C TYR A 28 6.86 1.06 -2.81
N PRO A 29 7.33 1.74 -3.88
CA PRO A 29 7.27 1.13 -5.21
C PRO A 29 8.00 -0.20 -5.29
N ALA A 30 9.15 -0.31 -4.62
CA ALA A 30 9.92 -1.56 -4.62
C ALA A 30 9.20 -2.65 -3.84
N TRP A 31 8.39 -2.28 -2.86
CA TRP A 31 7.66 -3.25 -2.03
C TRP A 31 6.35 -3.70 -2.68
N TRP A 32 5.87 -2.97 -3.69
CA TRP A 32 4.54 -3.20 -4.23
C TRP A 32 4.25 -4.64 -4.66
N PRO A 33 5.13 -5.34 -5.40
CA PRO A 33 4.84 -6.71 -5.80
C PRO A 33 4.54 -7.62 -4.60
N ASN A 34 5.28 -7.46 -3.51
CA ASN A 34 5.06 -8.25 -2.31
C ASN A 34 3.83 -7.81 -1.53
N ILE A 35 3.59 -6.51 -1.43
CA ILE A 35 2.39 -5.98 -0.78
C ILE A 35 1.15 -6.51 -1.49
N ARG A 36 1.15 -6.42 -2.83
CA ARG A 36 0.03 -6.89 -3.64
C ARG A 36 -0.23 -8.38 -3.42
N ARG A 37 0.83 -9.16 -3.36
CA ARG A 37 0.75 -10.61 -3.17
C ARG A 37 0.18 -10.96 -1.79
N MET A 38 0.61 -10.25 -0.75
CA MET A 38 0.22 -10.56 0.63
C MET A 38 -1.20 -10.12 0.96
N LEU A 39 -1.70 -9.08 0.31
CA LEU A 39 -3.05 -8.58 0.59
C LEU A 39 -4.07 -9.49 -0.08
N ARG A 40 -4.96 -10.06 0.72
CA ARG A 40 -5.97 -10.96 0.15
C ARG A 40 -7.01 -10.20 -0.68
N PRO A 41 -7.69 -10.89 -1.62
CA PRO A 41 -8.83 -10.28 -2.31
C PRO A 41 -9.85 -9.78 -1.30
N GLY A 42 -10.32 -8.55 -1.46
CA GLY A 42 -11.19 -7.91 -0.50
C GLY A 42 -10.46 -7.18 0.61
N GLY A 43 -9.13 -7.24 0.61
CA GLY A 43 -8.32 -6.57 1.62
C GLY A 43 -8.10 -5.10 1.32
N LEU A 44 -7.61 -4.38 2.31
CA LEU A 44 -7.40 -2.93 2.24
C LEU A 44 -5.96 -2.57 2.57
N LEU A 45 -5.37 -1.72 1.74
CA LEU A 45 -4.06 -1.12 1.98
C LEU A 45 -4.28 0.33 2.36
N ILE A 46 -3.61 0.78 3.42
CA ILE A 46 -3.65 2.18 3.85
C ILE A 46 -2.22 2.70 3.93
N ALA A 47 -1.95 3.83 3.28
CA ALA A 47 -0.65 4.49 3.36
C ALA A 47 -0.84 5.88 3.93
N ASP A 48 -0.18 6.16 5.05
CA ASP A 48 -0.30 7.43 5.76
C ASP A 48 0.54 8.52 5.09
N ASN A 49 0.24 9.78 5.42
CA ASN A 49 0.98 10.96 4.96
C ASN A 49 0.92 11.17 3.44
N ALA A 50 -0.20 10.77 2.82
CA ALA A 50 -0.33 10.86 1.37
C ALA A 50 -0.37 12.30 0.87
N LEU A 51 -0.87 13.25 1.66
CA LEU A 51 -0.94 14.65 1.27
C LEU A 51 0.28 15.44 1.76
N SER A 52 0.75 15.17 2.98
CA SER A 52 1.89 15.90 3.54
C SER A 52 3.20 15.56 2.83
N HIS A 53 3.29 14.38 2.21
CA HIS A 53 4.46 13.95 1.47
C HIS A 53 4.06 13.50 0.07
N ALA A 54 3.23 14.30 -0.58
CA ALA A 54 2.63 13.94 -1.86
C ALA A 54 3.66 13.62 -2.94
N ASP A 55 4.75 14.38 -3.01
CA ASP A 55 5.76 14.15 -4.02
C ASP A 55 6.48 12.82 -3.84
N GLU A 56 6.67 12.42 -2.58
CA GLU A 56 7.37 11.17 -2.29
C GLU A 56 6.51 9.94 -2.55
N ILE A 57 5.21 10.05 -2.34
CA ILE A 57 4.31 8.90 -2.48
C ILE A 57 3.70 8.80 -3.88
N ALA A 58 3.79 9.85 -4.69
CA ALA A 58 3.16 9.88 -6.00
C ALA A 58 3.53 8.68 -6.90
N PRO A 59 4.80 8.26 -6.98
CA PRO A 59 5.13 7.09 -7.79
C PRO A 59 4.40 5.82 -7.35
N PHE A 60 4.27 5.63 -6.04
CA PHE A 60 3.57 4.48 -5.51
C PHE A 60 2.07 4.54 -5.83
N ILE A 61 1.46 5.69 -5.62
CA ILE A 61 0.04 5.89 -5.93
C ILE A 61 -0.22 5.60 -7.41
N HIS A 62 0.67 6.05 -8.28
CA HIS A 62 0.53 5.81 -9.71
C HIS A 62 0.56 4.31 -10.02
N ILE A 63 1.51 3.59 -9.46
CA ILE A 63 1.65 2.15 -9.69
C ILE A 63 0.39 1.41 -9.24
N VAL A 64 -0.11 1.72 -8.06
CA VAL A 64 -1.28 1.05 -7.51
C VAL A 64 -2.53 1.41 -8.32
N SER A 65 -2.66 2.68 -8.71
CA SER A 65 -3.82 3.15 -9.46
C SER A 65 -3.90 2.52 -10.86
N GLU A 66 -2.77 2.12 -11.43
CA GLU A 66 -2.73 1.46 -12.74
C GLU A 66 -3.05 -0.02 -12.65
N ASP A 67 -3.10 -0.58 -11.46
CA ASP A 67 -3.40 -2.00 -11.28
C ASP A 67 -4.92 -2.23 -11.34
N PRO A 68 -5.41 -2.98 -12.34
CA PRO A 68 -6.86 -3.16 -12.51
C PRO A 68 -7.52 -3.93 -11.38
N ALA A 69 -6.77 -4.59 -10.54
CA ALA A 69 -7.32 -5.33 -9.39
C ALA A 69 -7.61 -4.42 -8.19
N PHE A 70 -7.21 -3.14 -8.26
CA PHE A 70 -7.33 -2.22 -7.13
C PHE A 70 -8.20 -1.01 -7.44
N SER A 71 -9.00 -0.60 -6.45
CA SER A 71 -9.71 0.67 -6.46
C SER A 71 -9.03 1.57 -5.45
N THR A 72 -8.70 2.80 -5.84
CA THR A 72 -7.90 3.69 -5.00
C THR A 72 -8.65 4.97 -4.68
N SER A 73 -8.28 5.57 -3.54
CA SER A 73 -8.82 6.85 -3.09
C SER A 73 -7.84 7.51 -2.14
N THR A 74 -7.79 8.84 -2.14
CA THR A 74 -7.01 9.57 -1.15
C THR A 74 -7.97 10.40 -0.31
N VAL A 75 -7.93 10.18 1.00
CA VAL A 75 -8.84 10.81 1.94
C VAL A 75 -8.11 11.91 2.71
N PRO A 76 -8.62 13.17 2.73
CA PRO A 76 -7.93 14.28 3.38
C PRO A 76 -8.19 14.32 4.88
N VAL A 77 -7.90 13.23 5.57
CA VAL A 77 -8.00 13.14 7.03
C VAL A 77 -6.57 13.19 7.58
N GLY A 78 -6.35 14.03 8.58
CA GLY A 78 -5.02 14.22 9.14
C GLY A 78 -4.05 14.71 8.07
N LYS A 79 -2.96 14.00 7.85
CA LYS A 79 -1.97 14.32 6.83
C LYS A 79 -2.26 13.64 5.49
N GLY A 80 -3.47 13.10 5.34
CA GLY A 80 -3.88 12.41 4.13
C GLY A 80 -3.63 10.91 4.20
N GLU A 81 -4.65 10.15 3.81
CA GLU A 81 -4.56 8.68 3.79
C GLU A 81 -4.83 8.19 2.37
N PHE A 82 -3.89 7.40 1.83
CA PHE A 82 -4.11 6.75 0.55
C PHE A 82 -4.68 5.36 0.82
N LEU A 83 -5.82 5.06 0.22
CA LEU A 83 -6.52 3.79 0.39
C LEU A 83 -6.52 3.03 -0.92
N ALA A 84 -6.23 1.73 -0.85
CA ALA A 84 -6.31 0.86 -2.01
C ALA A 84 -7.02 -0.43 -1.62
N TYR A 85 -8.15 -0.68 -2.26
CA TYR A 85 -8.97 -1.86 -2.00
C TYR A 85 -8.72 -2.89 -3.09
N ARG A 86 -8.36 -4.11 -2.71
CA ARG A 86 -8.15 -5.18 -3.68
C ARG A 86 -9.49 -5.86 -3.99
N ALA A 87 -9.85 -5.88 -5.26
CA ALA A 87 -11.11 -6.50 -5.69
C ALA A 87 -11.15 -7.97 -5.29
N ILE A 88 -12.36 -8.48 -5.06
CA ILE A 88 -12.56 -9.85 -4.60
C ILE A 88 -12.18 -10.87 -5.66
N ARG A 89 -12.15 -10.48 -6.91
CA ARG A 89 -11.75 -11.42 -7.99
C ARG A 89 -10.36 -11.20 -8.44
#